data_efd83762d1f4a514f3686df8a6397e49
#
_entry.id   efd83762d1f4a514f3686df8a6397e49
#
_cell.length_a   1.000
_cell.length_b   1.000
_cell.length_c   1.000
_cell.angle_alpha   90.00
_cell.angle_beta   90.00
_cell.angle_gamma   90.00
#
_symmetry.space_group_name_H-M   'P 1'
#
loop_
_entity.id
_entity.type
_entity.pdbx_description
1 polymer ?
#
loop_
_entity_poly.entity_id
_entity_poly.type
_entity_poly.pdbx_seq_one_letter_code
_entity_poly.pdbx_strand_id
1 'polypeptide(L)'
;MDEDGFLYVMGRFKSLLISDDGEKYSPEGIEETITDRSPLIDQMMLYNNQNKYTTALLVPNKEALSRWAASNNINVNEPDGIKTVLKNLESVIDQYKPGGAQDNLFPSRWLPSAIGIIEEPFSQDNNLINSTGKVVRGKIVERYRDRIDYLYLPEAKNIDNPVNINAIRKLLGI
;
A
#
# COMPACT_ATOMS: atom_id res chain seq x y z
N MET A 1 24.00 -6.11 18.76
CA MET A 1 24.26 -7.40 19.43
C MET A 1 23.52 -7.35 20.75
N ASP A 2 22.75 -8.39 21.06
CA ASP A 2 22.22 -8.58 22.41
C ASP A 2 23.29 -9.18 23.33
N GLU A 3 22.94 -9.38 24.60
CA GLU A 3 23.86 -9.93 25.63
C GLU A 3 24.34 -11.36 25.30
N ASP A 4 23.61 -12.06 24.38
CA ASP A 4 23.94 -13.42 23.93
C ASP A 4 24.77 -13.43 22.63
N GLY A 5 25.16 -12.28 22.10
CA GLY A 5 26.05 -12.12 20.95
C GLY A 5 25.37 -12.31 19.58
N PHE A 6 24.03 -12.32 19.53
CA PHE A 6 23.29 -12.41 18.25
C PHE A 6 23.21 -11.05 17.57
N LEU A 7 23.43 -11.04 16.24
CA LEU A 7 23.27 -9.89 15.38
C LEU A 7 21.88 -9.92 14.77
N TYR A 8 20.99 -9.02 15.19
CA TYR A 8 19.69 -8.84 14.56
C TYR A 8 19.82 -7.89 13.36
N VAL A 9 19.58 -8.40 12.15
CA VAL A 9 19.51 -7.57 10.96
C VAL A 9 18.11 -6.98 10.87
N MET A 10 17.96 -5.73 11.31
CA MET A 10 16.69 -4.97 11.34
C MET A 10 16.32 -4.36 9.96
N GLY A 11 16.78 -4.95 8.85
CA GLY A 11 16.56 -4.43 7.51
C GLY A 11 17.67 -3.50 7.02
N ARG A 12 17.53 -2.99 5.79
CA ARG A 12 18.50 -2.06 5.21
C ARG A 12 18.28 -0.66 5.78
N PHE A 13 19.27 -0.05 6.38
CA PHE A 13 19.21 1.30 6.95
C PHE A 13 18.67 2.37 5.96
N LYS A 14 18.89 2.18 4.65
CA LYS A 14 18.40 3.08 3.59
C LYS A 14 16.91 2.94 3.24
N SER A 15 16.22 1.92 3.73
CA SER A 15 14.80 1.66 3.46
C SER A 15 13.89 1.92 4.66
N LEU A 16 14.44 2.39 5.78
CA LEU A 16 13.63 2.71 6.95
C LEU A 16 12.73 3.92 6.67
N LEU A 17 11.49 3.82 7.11
CA LEU A 17 10.57 4.94 7.18
C LEU A 17 10.81 5.71 8.48
N ILE A 18 10.53 7.00 8.46
CA ILE A 18 10.73 7.90 9.61
C ILE A 18 9.42 8.64 9.84
N SER A 19 8.83 8.51 11.02
CA SER A 19 7.67 9.31 11.43
C SER A 19 8.08 10.72 11.88
N ASP A 20 7.10 11.60 12.09
CA ASP A 20 7.31 13.00 12.46
C ASP A 20 8.01 13.18 13.82
N ASP A 21 7.88 12.20 14.71
CA ASP A 21 8.59 12.16 16.01
C ASP A 21 9.98 11.51 15.93
N GLY A 22 10.43 11.12 14.73
CA GLY A 22 11.74 10.53 14.48
C GLY A 22 11.82 9.01 14.70
N GLU A 23 10.72 8.33 15.03
CA GLU A 23 10.70 6.87 15.08
C GLU A 23 11.01 6.27 13.73
N LYS A 24 11.89 5.26 13.71
CA LYS A 24 12.32 4.54 12.51
C LYS A 24 11.76 3.13 12.51
N TYR A 25 11.19 2.70 11.41
CA TYR A 25 10.63 1.35 11.25
C TYR A 25 10.83 0.82 9.83
N SER A 26 10.91 -0.52 9.73
CA SER A 26 11.06 -1.19 8.44
C SER A 26 9.71 -1.40 7.78
N PRO A 27 9.51 -0.93 6.55
CA PRO A 27 8.27 -1.16 5.80
C PRO A 27 8.16 -2.58 5.23
N GLU A 28 9.28 -3.24 4.94
CA GLU A 28 9.32 -4.49 4.17
C GLU A 28 8.48 -5.60 4.82
N GLY A 29 8.61 -5.82 6.12
CA GLY A 29 7.85 -6.86 6.82
C GLY A 29 6.34 -6.62 6.82
N ILE A 30 5.90 -5.36 6.85
CA ILE A 30 4.48 -4.99 6.77
C ILE A 30 3.97 -5.24 5.35
N GLU A 31 4.69 -4.75 4.35
CA GLU A 31 4.35 -4.89 2.93
C GLU A 31 4.24 -6.35 2.52
N GLU A 32 5.24 -7.16 2.84
CA GLU A 32 5.26 -8.60 2.55
C GLU A 32 4.12 -9.34 3.26
N THR A 33 3.88 -9.05 4.54
CA THR A 33 2.78 -9.70 5.28
C THR A 33 1.42 -9.41 4.66
N ILE A 34 1.17 -8.17 4.24
CA ILE A 34 -0.13 -7.77 3.67
C ILE A 34 -0.30 -8.37 2.27
N THR A 35 0.72 -8.30 1.42
CA THR A 35 0.64 -8.85 0.06
C THR A 35 0.54 -10.37 0.05
N ASP A 36 1.28 -11.07 0.90
CA ASP A 36 1.26 -12.53 0.96
C ASP A 36 -0.08 -13.09 1.47
N ARG A 37 -0.78 -12.32 2.31
CA ARG A 37 -2.06 -12.75 2.90
C ARG A 37 -3.29 -12.32 2.11
N SER A 38 -3.14 -11.45 1.11
CA SER A 38 -4.26 -10.97 0.30
C SER A 38 -4.05 -11.21 -1.19
N PRO A 39 -4.90 -12.01 -1.83
CA PRO A 39 -4.84 -12.19 -3.28
C PRO A 39 -5.27 -10.95 -4.07
N LEU A 40 -5.83 -9.93 -3.40
CA LEU A 40 -6.33 -8.71 -4.04
C LEU A 40 -5.25 -7.66 -4.28
N ILE A 41 -4.07 -7.81 -3.66
CA ILE A 41 -2.97 -6.86 -3.71
C ILE A 41 -1.74 -7.55 -4.27
N ASP A 42 -1.26 -7.11 -5.43
CA ASP A 42 -0.04 -7.65 -6.03
C ASP A 42 1.22 -7.03 -5.44
N GLN A 43 1.19 -5.71 -5.23
CA GLN A 43 2.36 -4.98 -4.73
C GLN A 43 1.92 -3.83 -3.84
N MET A 44 2.76 -3.51 -2.88
CA MET A 44 2.53 -2.43 -1.94
C MET A 44 3.85 -1.76 -1.59
N MET A 45 3.84 -0.44 -1.47
CA MET A 45 4.96 0.33 -0.96
C MET A 45 4.46 1.33 0.08
N LEU A 46 4.92 1.19 1.32
CA LEU A 46 4.69 2.17 2.38
C LEU A 46 5.65 3.36 2.21
N TYR A 47 5.17 4.53 2.57
CA TYR A 47 5.96 5.76 2.57
C TYR A 47 5.70 6.58 3.83
N ASN A 48 6.77 7.02 4.45
CA ASN A 48 6.79 8.09 5.44
C ASN A 48 8.19 8.69 5.49
N ASN A 49 8.29 10.00 5.43
CA ASN A 49 9.53 10.73 5.61
C ASN A 49 9.28 11.97 6.46
N GLN A 50 9.25 11.78 7.79
CA GLN A 50 8.96 12.81 8.78
C GLN A 50 7.56 13.46 8.60
N ASN A 51 6.60 12.68 8.08
CA ASN A 51 5.22 13.11 7.94
C ASN A 51 4.37 12.62 9.11
N LYS A 52 3.22 13.24 9.33
CA LYS A 52 2.30 12.95 10.44
C LYS A 52 1.76 11.52 10.45
N TYR A 53 1.73 10.84 9.30
CA TYR A 53 1.26 9.47 9.18
C TYR A 53 1.90 8.77 7.99
N THR A 54 1.87 7.45 8.03
CA THR A 54 2.31 6.58 6.93
C THR A 54 1.25 6.58 5.83
N THR A 55 1.71 6.55 4.58
CA THR A 55 0.87 6.37 3.39
C THR A 55 1.29 5.11 2.66
N ALA A 56 0.44 4.62 1.76
CA ALA A 56 0.74 3.47 0.91
C ALA A 56 0.42 3.75 -0.55
N LEU A 57 1.31 3.29 -1.44
CA LEU A 57 0.99 3.03 -2.83
C LEU A 57 0.67 1.54 -2.97
N LEU A 58 -0.45 1.22 -3.59
CA LEU A 58 -0.98 -0.13 -3.66
C LEU A 58 -1.32 -0.47 -5.11
N VAL A 59 -0.73 -1.56 -5.62
CA VAL A 59 -1.03 -2.11 -6.94
C VAL A 59 -1.98 -3.30 -6.75
N PRO A 60 -3.27 -3.15 -7.10
CA PRO A 60 -4.22 -4.23 -6.96
C PRO A 60 -4.01 -5.33 -8.02
N ASN A 61 -4.39 -6.56 -7.67
CA ASN A 61 -4.50 -7.64 -8.64
C ASN A 61 -5.79 -7.50 -9.44
N LYS A 62 -5.65 -7.10 -10.71
CA LYS A 62 -6.78 -6.86 -11.63
C LYS A 62 -7.72 -8.07 -11.73
N GLU A 63 -7.16 -9.25 -11.94
CA GLU A 63 -7.92 -10.47 -12.16
C GLU A 63 -8.65 -10.94 -10.89
N ALA A 64 -7.98 -10.85 -9.75
CA ALA A 64 -8.59 -11.18 -8.47
C ALA A 64 -9.72 -10.21 -8.11
N LEU A 65 -9.53 -8.90 -8.35
CA LEU A 65 -10.60 -7.90 -8.15
C LEU A 65 -11.78 -8.14 -9.07
N SER A 66 -11.54 -8.43 -10.36
CA SER A 66 -12.61 -8.71 -11.33
C SER A 66 -13.42 -9.95 -10.94
N ARG A 67 -12.76 -11.03 -10.53
CA ARG A 67 -13.42 -12.23 -10.01
C ARG A 67 -14.21 -11.96 -8.74
N TRP A 68 -13.62 -11.22 -7.80
CA TRP A 68 -14.29 -10.86 -6.56
C TRP A 68 -15.55 -10.02 -6.83
N ALA A 69 -15.47 -9.01 -7.68
CA ALA A 69 -16.61 -8.17 -8.05
C ALA A 69 -17.74 -9.00 -8.70
N ALA A 70 -17.39 -9.87 -9.64
CA ALA A 70 -18.34 -10.77 -10.28
C ALA A 70 -19.02 -11.71 -9.29
N SER A 71 -18.24 -12.34 -8.38
CA SER A 71 -18.77 -13.26 -7.37
C SER A 71 -19.70 -12.59 -6.35
N ASN A 72 -19.56 -11.28 -6.17
CA ASN A 72 -20.40 -10.49 -5.26
C ASN A 72 -21.48 -9.68 -5.98
N ASN A 73 -21.70 -9.92 -7.27
CA ASN A 73 -22.67 -9.20 -8.12
C ASN A 73 -22.48 -7.67 -8.11
N ILE A 74 -21.22 -7.22 -8.07
CA ILE A 74 -20.87 -5.79 -8.06
C ILE A 74 -20.69 -5.33 -9.50
N ASN A 75 -21.50 -4.35 -9.92
CA ASN A 75 -21.37 -3.72 -11.23
C ASN A 75 -20.30 -2.63 -11.19
N VAL A 76 -19.09 -2.96 -11.67
CA VAL A 76 -17.96 -2.03 -11.69
C VAL A 76 -18.11 -0.88 -12.68
N ASN A 77 -19.11 -0.92 -13.58
CA ASN A 77 -19.44 0.20 -14.47
C ASN A 77 -20.21 1.31 -13.73
N GLU A 78 -20.82 0.98 -12.60
CA GLU A 78 -21.53 1.93 -11.75
C GLU A 78 -20.59 2.59 -10.74
N PRO A 79 -20.80 3.89 -10.41
CA PRO A 79 -19.95 4.60 -9.44
C PRO A 79 -19.90 3.91 -8.07
N ASP A 80 -21.02 3.37 -7.61
CA ASP A 80 -21.10 2.69 -6.31
C ASP A 80 -20.37 1.35 -6.33
N GLY A 81 -20.32 0.67 -7.49
CA GLY A 81 -19.54 -0.55 -7.66
C GLY A 81 -18.03 -0.30 -7.50
N ILE A 82 -17.52 0.78 -8.11
CA ILE A 82 -16.13 1.19 -7.94
C ILE A 82 -15.80 1.51 -6.48
N LYS A 83 -16.67 2.26 -5.80
CA LYS A 83 -16.49 2.57 -4.37
C LYS A 83 -16.46 1.30 -3.53
N THR A 84 -17.32 0.33 -3.84
CA THR A 84 -17.36 -0.96 -3.14
C THR A 84 -16.05 -1.73 -3.34
N VAL A 85 -15.49 -1.74 -4.55
CA VAL A 85 -14.16 -2.34 -4.81
C VAL A 85 -13.07 -1.66 -3.99
N LEU A 86 -13.05 -0.32 -3.96
CA LEU A 86 -12.07 0.44 -3.18
C LEU A 86 -12.21 0.17 -1.67
N LYS A 87 -13.43 0.13 -1.14
CA LYS A 87 -13.69 -0.22 0.27
C LYS A 87 -13.25 -1.64 0.61
N ASN A 88 -13.38 -2.58 -0.32
CA ASN A 88 -12.87 -3.93 -0.13
C ASN A 88 -11.33 -3.96 -0.05
N LEU A 89 -10.64 -3.19 -0.89
CA LEU A 89 -9.18 -3.03 -0.79
C LEU A 89 -8.75 -2.39 0.53
N GLU A 90 -9.46 -1.35 0.97
CA GLU A 90 -9.22 -0.71 2.27
C GLU A 90 -9.37 -1.70 3.43
N SER A 91 -10.39 -2.57 3.38
CA SER A 91 -10.66 -3.56 4.42
C SER A 91 -9.52 -4.56 4.61
N VAL A 92 -8.73 -4.84 3.56
CA VAL A 92 -7.53 -5.68 3.66
C VAL A 92 -6.49 -5.04 4.59
N ILE A 93 -6.36 -3.73 4.56
CA ILE A 93 -5.45 -2.99 5.45
C ILE A 93 -6.04 -2.83 6.83
N ASP A 94 -7.35 -2.56 6.91
CA ASP A 94 -8.04 -2.28 8.17
C ASP A 94 -8.07 -3.46 9.14
N GLN A 95 -7.95 -4.70 8.64
CA GLN A 95 -7.83 -5.86 9.55
C GLN A 95 -6.56 -5.84 10.42
N TYR A 96 -5.55 -5.06 10.06
CA TYR A 96 -4.32 -4.88 10.86
C TYR A 96 -4.40 -3.67 11.79
N LYS A 97 -5.37 -2.78 11.61
CA LYS A 97 -5.61 -1.60 12.45
C LYS A 97 -6.35 -1.97 13.74
N PRO A 98 -6.35 -1.09 14.75
CA PRO A 98 -7.04 -1.35 16.02
C PRO A 98 -8.50 -1.79 15.83
N GLY A 99 -8.85 -2.92 16.43
CA GLY A 99 -10.18 -3.54 16.29
C GLY A 99 -10.32 -4.51 15.11
N GLY A 100 -9.30 -4.63 14.25
CA GLY A 100 -9.26 -5.63 13.17
C GLY A 100 -8.80 -7.00 13.64
N ALA A 101 -8.98 -8.02 12.80
CA ALA A 101 -8.66 -9.41 13.13
C ALA A 101 -7.16 -9.68 13.38
N GLN A 102 -6.28 -8.79 12.92
CA GLN A 102 -4.82 -8.89 12.99
C GLN A 102 -4.19 -7.64 13.68
N ASP A 103 -4.92 -6.99 14.56
CA ASP A 103 -4.56 -5.68 15.15
C ASP A 103 -3.33 -5.71 16.07
N ASN A 104 -2.83 -6.89 16.42
CA ASN A 104 -1.66 -7.08 17.26
C ASN A 104 -0.35 -7.34 16.48
N LEU A 105 -0.40 -7.41 15.14
CA LEU A 105 0.80 -7.73 14.35
C LEU A 105 1.76 -6.56 14.18
N PHE A 106 1.22 -5.35 14.06
CA PHE A 106 2.01 -4.14 13.83
C PHE A 106 1.53 -2.98 14.69
N PRO A 107 2.41 -2.08 15.14
CA PRO A 107 1.98 -0.81 15.71
C PRO A 107 1.10 -0.04 14.74
N SER A 108 -0.06 0.44 15.20
CA SER A 108 -1.06 1.10 14.34
C SER A 108 -0.50 2.33 13.62
N ARG A 109 0.44 3.04 14.22
CA ARG A 109 1.10 4.21 13.64
C ARG A 109 2.03 3.88 12.44
N TRP A 110 2.43 2.62 12.27
CA TRP A 110 3.20 2.18 11.11
C TRP A 110 2.33 1.83 9.91
N LEU A 111 1.04 1.63 10.13
CA LEU A 111 0.07 1.29 9.09
C LEU A 111 -0.41 2.55 8.35
N PRO A 112 -0.76 2.43 7.06
CA PRO A 112 -1.12 3.60 6.27
C PRO A 112 -2.48 4.18 6.69
N SER A 113 -2.51 5.51 6.82
CA SER A 113 -3.73 6.30 7.03
C SER A 113 -4.35 6.80 5.73
N ALA A 114 -3.60 6.76 4.64
CA ALA A 114 -4.09 7.07 3.29
C ALA A 114 -3.45 6.12 2.28
N ILE A 115 -4.25 5.69 1.30
CA ILE A 115 -3.88 4.68 0.31
C ILE A 115 -4.06 5.28 -1.09
N GLY A 116 -3.01 5.22 -1.90
CA GLY A 116 -3.02 5.58 -3.32
C GLY A 116 -3.02 4.33 -4.18
N ILE A 117 -4.05 4.16 -5.00
CA ILE A 117 -4.13 3.08 -5.98
C ILE A 117 -3.24 3.41 -7.16
N ILE A 118 -2.43 2.45 -7.59
CA ILE A 118 -1.55 2.52 -8.76
C ILE A 118 -2.01 1.46 -9.75
N GLU A 119 -2.31 1.90 -10.96
CA GLU A 119 -2.81 1.02 -12.03
C GLU A 119 -1.70 0.27 -12.77
N GLU A 120 -0.46 0.77 -12.73
CA GLU A 120 0.69 0.18 -13.41
C GLU A 120 1.54 -0.61 -12.41
N PRO A 121 1.79 -1.91 -12.62
CA PRO A 121 2.66 -2.70 -11.76
C PRO A 121 4.10 -2.16 -11.74
N PHE A 122 4.76 -2.25 -10.59
CA PHE A 122 6.20 -2.05 -10.51
C PHE A 122 6.88 -3.22 -11.22
N SER A 123 7.79 -2.92 -12.15
CA SER A 123 8.45 -3.94 -12.98
C SER A 123 9.91 -3.57 -13.26
N GLN A 124 10.65 -4.51 -13.85
CA GLN A 124 12.00 -4.23 -14.37
C GLN A 124 11.93 -3.32 -15.60
N ASP A 125 10.90 -3.49 -16.44
CA ASP A 125 10.72 -2.72 -17.68
C ASP A 125 10.56 -1.22 -17.39
N ASN A 126 9.85 -0.87 -16.31
CA ASN A 126 9.72 0.53 -15.89
C ASN A 126 10.78 0.96 -14.86
N ASN A 127 11.78 0.11 -14.60
CA ASN A 127 12.89 0.34 -13.67
C ASN A 127 12.48 0.55 -12.19
N LEU A 128 11.28 0.17 -11.80
CA LEU A 128 10.80 0.27 -10.42
C LEU A 128 11.12 -0.98 -9.58
N ILE A 129 11.52 -2.07 -10.25
CA ILE A 129 12.07 -3.28 -9.65
C ILE A 129 13.48 -3.49 -10.22
N ASN A 130 14.42 -3.90 -9.39
CA ASN A 130 15.79 -4.21 -9.81
C ASN A 130 15.90 -5.63 -10.37
N SER A 131 17.09 -5.98 -10.89
CA SER A 131 17.39 -7.31 -11.45
C SER A 131 17.23 -8.47 -10.46
N THR A 132 17.19 -8.19 -9.16
CA THR A 132 16.98 -9.20 -8.11
C THR A 132 15.51 -9.27 -7.64
N GLY A 133 14.59 -8.62 -8.35
CA GLY A 133 13.15 -8.64 -8.04
C GLY A 133 12.72 -7.73 -6.89
N LYS A 134 13.59 -6.83 -6.41
CA LYS A 134 13.28 -5.93 -5.30
C LYS A 134 12.87 -4.54 -5.79
N VAL A 135 11.90 -3.94 -5.11
CA VAL A 135 11.46 -2.57 -5.38
C VAL A 135 12.58 -1.56 -5.19
N VAL A 136 12.68 -0.61 -6.10
CA VAL A 136 13.62 0.51 -6.04
C VAL A 136 12.87 1.73 -5.48
N ARG A 137 12.75 1.82 -4.15
CA ARG A 137 11.93 2.81 -3.44
C ARG A 137 12.16 4.24 -3.91
N GLY A 138 13.41 4.65 -4.07
CA GLY A 138 13.74 6.00 -4.53
C GLY A 138 13.13 6.34 -5.88
N LYS A 139 13.16 5.41 -6.83
CA LYS A 139 12.57 5.59 -8.16
C LYS A 139 11.05 5.60 -8.13
N ILE A 140 10.42 4.79 -7.26
CA ILE A 140 8.98 4.79 -7.07
C ILE A 140 8.54 6.14 -6.48
N VAL A 141 9.24 6.63 -5.46
CA VAL A 141 8.97 7.93 -4.84
C VAL A 141 9.14 9.07 -5.85
N GLU A 142 10.17 9.05 -6.69
CA GLU A 142 10.38 10.04 -7.74
C GLU A 142 9.25 10.02 -8.78
N ARG A 143 8.91 8.84 -9.30
CA ARG A 143 7.86 8.66 -10.31
C ARG A 143 6.47 9.06 -9.83
N TYR A 144 6.15 8.73 -8.58
CA TYR A 144 4.83 8.97 -7.99
C TYR A 144 4.82 10.10 -6.97
N ARG A 145 5.75 11.08 -7.09
CA ARG A 145 5.87 12.21 -6.15
C ARG A 145 4.53 12.92 -5.94
N ASP A 146 3.90 13.36 -7.00
CA ASP A 146 2.62 14.08 -6.92
C ASP A 146 1.52 13.22 -6.29
N ARG A 147 1.56 11.92 -6.55
CA ARG A 147 0.62 10.96 -5.97
C ARG A 147 0.82 10.81 -4.46
N ILE A 148 2.07 10.71 -4.01
CA ILE A 148 2.44 10.64 -2.60
C ILE A 148 2.07 11.95 -1.89
N ASP A 149 2.38 13.09 -2.48
CA ASP A 149 2.06 14.41 -1.92
C ASP A 149 0.54 14.58 -1.76
N TYR A 150 -0.25 14.13 -2.73
CA TYR A 150 -1.71 14.13 -2.64
C TYR A 150 -2.22 13.32 -1.44
N LEU A 151 -1.57 12.21 -1.07
CA LEU A 151 -1.99 11.36 0.05
C LEU A 151 -1.92 12.05 1.42
N TYR A 152 -1.22 13.17 1.52
CA TYR A 152 -1.18 13.99 2.73
C TYR A 152 -2.25 15.08 2.78
N LEU A 153 -3.10 15.19 1.76
CA LEU A 153 -4.28 16.07 1.77
C LEU A 153 -5.45 15.40 2.50
N PRO A 154 -6.32 16.16 3.17
CA PRO A 154 -7.44 15.60 3.97
C PRO A 154 -8.37 14.69 3.17
N GLU A 155 -8.70 15.05 1.92
CA GLU A 155 -9.58 14.27 1.05
C GLU A 155 -9.01 12.91 0.64
N ALA A 156 -7.69 12.78 0.60
CA ALA A 156 -7.02 11.53 0.22
C ALA A 156 -7.14 10.42 1.27
N LYS A 157 -7.54 10.76 2.51
CA LYS A 157 -7.83 9.76 3.55
C LYS A 157 -9.06 8.91 3.23
N ASN A 158 -9.95 9.44 2.39
CA ASN A 158 -11.06 8.66 1.84
C ASN A 158 -10.52 7.78 0.70
N ILE A 159 -10.67 6.48 0.81
CA ILE A 159 -10.20 5.56 -0.24
C ILE A 159 -10.93 5.78 -1.57
N ASP A 160 -12.20 6.20 -1.53
CA ASP A 160 -13.02 6.49 -2.69
C ASP A 160 -12.87 7.93 -3.23
N ASN A 161 -11.71 8.55 -2.99
CA ASN A 161 -11.37 9.84 -3.58
C ASN A 161 -11.28 9.75 -5.13
N PRO A 162 -11.47 10.88 -5.85
CA PRO A 162 -11.52 10.88 -7.32
C PRO A 162 -10.28 10.29 -8.00
N VAL A 163 -9.10 10.41 -7.38
CA VAL A 163 -7.85 9.91 -7.96
C VAL A 163 -7.80 8.38 -7.89
N ASN A 164 -8.22 7.78 -6.78
CA ASN A 164 -8.33 6.33 -6.64
C ASN A 164 -9.42 5.75 -7.53
N ILE A 165 -10.59 6.41 -7.63
CA ILE A 165 -11.67 6.01 -8.54
C ILE A 165 -11.16 5.94 -9.98
N ASN A 166 -10.42 6.96 -10.41
CA ASN A 166 -9.85 7.00 -11.76
C ASN A 166 -8.80 5.90 -11.99
N ALA A 167 -7.94 5.64 -10.99
CA ALA A 167 -6.93 4.59 -11.07
C ALA A 167 -7.57 3.19 -11.19
N ILE A 168 -8.61 2.88 -10.40
CA ILE A 168 -9.34 1.60 -10.50
C ILE A 168 -10.03 1.46 -11.86
N ARG A 169 -10.65 2.53 -12.38
CA ARG A 169 -11.25 2.49 -13.73
C ARG A 169 -10.21 2.14 -14.79
N LYS A 170 -9.07 2.79 -14.79
CA LYS A 170 -7.97 2.48 -15.71
C LYS A 170 -7.47 1.05 -15.55
N LEU A 171 -7.29 0.59 -14.30
CA LEU A 171 -6.86 -0.78 -14.02
C LEU A 171 -7.85 -1.80 -14.61
N LEU A 172 -9.15 -1.59 -14.44
CA LEU A 172 -10.19 -2.51 -14.90
C LEU A 172 -10.49 -2.35 -16.40
N GLY A 173 -10.10 -1.24 -17.03
CA GLY A 173 -10.33 -0.96 -18.44
C GLY A 173 -11.75 -0.47 -18.75
N ILE A 174 -12.33 0.32 -17.83
CA ILE A 174 -13.70 0.88 -17.92
C ILE A 174 -13.70 2.40 -17.80
#